data_58509f9e87bc2974bd5a6178d0cde96d
#
_entry.id   58509f9e87bc2974bd5a6178d0cde96d
#
_cell.length_a   1.000
_cell.length_b   1.000
_cell.length_c   1.000
_cell.angle_alpha   90.00
_cell.angle_beta   90.00
_cell.angle_gamma   90.00
#
_symmetry.space_group_name_H-M   'P 1'
#
loop_
_entity.id
_entity.type
_entity.pdbx_description
1 polymer ?
#
loop_
_entity_poly.entity_id
_entity_poly.type
_entity_poly.pdbx_seq_one_letter_code
_entity_poly.pdbx_strand_id
1 'polypeptide(L)'
;EELGDLEINGVADNGAQFLDLGQRGLKGKTEFFYRRGDGSSLYATRDIAYHRWKWSQCNELINVLGEDHKLQAQQVGLTLEELGERRPEVMFYSFIKLPEGKMSTRRGNVVFMDDLLEEAQAHAVEVLKERRPDLDEAAMTNIAEAVGTSAVRFNIISVSPEKGFTFRWEDALSFEAGSAP
;
A
#
# COMPACT_ATOMS: atom_id res chain seq x y z
N GLU A 1 14.20 2.84 25.78
CA GLU A 1 14.55 3.83 26.84
C GLU A 1 14.13 5.24 26.39
N GLU A 2 14.66 5.82 25.31
CA GLU A 2 14.38 7.19 24.86
C GLU A 2 12.89 7.57 24.77
N LEU A 3 12.02 6.67 24.32
CA LEU A 3 10.56 6.93 24.23
C LEU A 3 9.92 7.07 25.62
N GLY A 4 10.45 6.37 26.63
CA GLY A 4 9.98 6.46 28.01
C GLY A 4 10.39 7.75 28.72
N ASP A 5 11.40 8.44 28.20
CA ASP A 5 11.93 9.69 28.76
C ASP A 5 11.22 10.93 28.19
N LEU A 6 10.34 10.76 27.19
CA LEU A 6 9.59 11.85 26.60
C LEU A 6 8.49 12.35 27.55
N GLU A 7 8.27 13.67 27.60
CA GLU A 7 7.23 14.29 28.43
C GLU A 7 5.82 13.80 28.13
N ILE A 8 5.58 13.36 26.88
CA ILE A 8 4.29 12.83 26.42
C ILE A 8 4.12 11.33 26.69
N ASN A 9 5.06 10.70 27.40
CA ASN A 9 4.98 9.29 27.78
C ASN A 9 3.93 9.06 28.86
N GLY A 10 3.10 8.04 28.68
CA GLY A 10 2.10 7.58 29.62
C GLY A 10 2.19 6.07 29.86
N VAL A 11 1.60 5.65 30.96
CA VAL A 11 1.49 4.23 31.34
C VAL A 11 0.02 3.91 31.56
N ALA A 12 -0.49 2.93 30.86
CA ALA A 12 -1.85 2.44 31.03
C ALA A 12 -1.97 1.50 32.25
N ASP A 13 -3.19 1.25 32.72
CA ASP A 13 -3.49 0.44 33.92
C ASP A 13 -2.88 -0.97 33.84
N ASN A 14 -2.75 -1.53 32.64
CA ASN A 14 -2.13 -2.84 32.41
C ASN A 14 -0.60 -2.79 32.29
N GLY A 15 0.02 -1.64 32.58
CA GLY A 15 1.46 -1.43 32.48
C GLY A 15 2.00 -1.19 31.06
N ALA A 16 1.14 -1.15 30.04
CA ALA A 16 1.58 -0.82 28.69
C ALA A 16 1.96 0.66 28.58
N GLN A 17 3.02 0.93 27.83
CA GLN A 17 3.53 2.31 27.65
C GLN A 17 3.09 2.86 26.29
N PHE A 18 2.69 4.13 26.30
CA PHE A 18 2.25 4.86 25.13
C PHE A 18 2.75 6.31 25.11
N LEU A 19 2.72 6.95 23.94
CA LEU A 19 2.92 8.39 23.80
C LEU A 19 1.56 9.05 23.56
N ASP A 20 1.22 10.10 24.29
CA ASP A 20 0.03 10.93 24.02
C ASP A 20 0.35 11.98 22.97
N LEU A 21 0.12 11.60 21.71
CA LEU A 21 0.35 12.46 20.55
C LEU A 21 -0.75 13.52 20.34
N GLY A 22 -1.81 13.50 21.15
CA GLY A 22 -2.83 14.54 21.14
C GLY A 22 -2.25 15.92 21.45
N GLN A 23 -1.27 16.00 22.34
CA GLN A 23 -0.52 17.20 22.66
C GLN A 23 0.32 17.73 21.48
N ARG A 24 0.56 16.90 20.46
CA ARG A 24 1.27 17.23 19.21
C ARG A 24 0.33 17.40 18.02
N GLY A 25 -0.97 17.58 18.28
CA GLY A 25 -1.97 17.88 17.27
C GLY A 25 -2.61 16.66 16.58
N LEU A 26 -2.30 15.43 17.00
CA LEU A 26 -3.00 14.25 16.52
C LEU A 26 -4.45 14.27 17.03
N LYS A 27 -5.40 14.03 16.11
CA LYS A 27 -6.83 13.97 16.45
C LYS A 27 -7.33 12.54 16.47
N GLY A 28 -8.36 12.29 17.29
CA GLY A 28 -9.01 10.99 17.40
C GLY A 28 -8.25 10.05 18.33
N LYS A 29 -7.66 8.98 17.81
CA LYS A 29 -6.89 8.01 18.59
C LYS A 29 -5.47 8.51 18.79
N THR A 30 -5.23 9.23 19.89
CA THR A 30 -3.97 9.94 20.17
C THR A 30 -2.91 9.09 20.85
N GLU A 31 -3.32 8.04 21.57
CA GLU A 31 -2.40 7.15 22.26
C GLU A 31 -1.68 6.22 21.27
N PHE A 32 -0.36 6.34 21.26
CA PHE A 32 0.52 5.51 20.43
C PHE A 32 1.29 4.53 21.30
N PHE A 33 0.74 3.33 21.44
CA PHE A 33 1.34 2.26 22.24
C PHE A 33 2.60 1.73 21.57
N TYR A 34 3.70 1.71 22.30
CA TYR A 34 4.99 1.25 21.80
C TYR A 34 5.56 0.05 22.59
N ARG A 35 5.10 -0.18 23.84
CA ARG A 35 5.56 -1.26 24.71
C ARG A 35 4.39 -1.90 25.47
N ARG A 36 4.38 -3.22 25.58
CA ARG A 36 3.39 -3.93 26.40
C ARG A 36 3.74 -3.90 27.88
N GLY A 37 2.77 -4.23 28.75
CA GLY A 37 2.98 -4.33 30.20
C GLY A 37 3.97 -5.39 30.62
N ASP A 38 4.22 -6.42 29.82
CA ASP A 38 5.26 -7.41 30.04
C ASP A 38 6.66 -6.97 29.61
N GLY A 39 6.79 -5.73 29.16
CA GLY A 39 8.05 -5.13 28.71
C GLY A 39 8.43 -5.43 27.25
N SER A 40 7.66 -6.24 26.52
CA SER A 40 7.94 -6.52 25.11
C SER A 40 7.60 -5.33 24.22
N SER A 41 8.40 -5.11 23.15
CA SER A 41 8.16 -4.04 22.19
C SER A 41 7.00 -4.37 21.25
N LEU A 42 6.23 -3.35 20.88
CA LEU A 42 5.25 -3.42 19.81
C LEU A 42 5.92 -3.12 18.44
N TYR A 43 5.20 -3.37 17.36
CA TYR A 43 5.67 -3.05 15.99
C TYR A 43 6.06 -1.56 15.85
N ALA A 44 5.33 -0.68 16.50
CA ALA A 44 5.60 0.76 16.54
C ALA A 44 7.06 1.09 16.94
N THR A 45 7.59 0.45 17.97
CA THR A 45 8.98 0.65 18.43
C THR A 45 10.00 0.24 17.36
N ARG A 46 9.73 -0.89 16.68
CA ARG A 46 10.61 -1.38 15.61
C ARG A 46 10.56 -0.45 14.41
N ASP A 47 9.39 0.08 14.09
CA ASP A 47 9.19 0.99 12.97
C ASP A 47 9.96 2.30 13.18
N ILE A 48 9.89 2.86 14.39
CA ILE A 48 10.67 4.05 14.75
C ILE A 48 12.19 3.79 14.67
N ALA A 49 12.66 2.68 15.24
CA ALA A 49 14.08 2.32 15.18
C ALA A 49 14.55 2.12 13.73
N TYR A 50 13.71 1.51 12.89
CA TYR A 50 14.00 1.31 11.48
C TYR A 50 14.05 2.63 10.70
N HIS A 51 13.16 3.58 10.99
CA HIS A 51 13.20 4.91 10.37
C HIS A 51 14.46 5.70 10.76
N ARG A 52 14.89 5.63 12.02
CA ARG A 52 16.16 6.24 12.44
C ARG A 52 17.36 5.63 11.70
N TRP A 53 17.36 4.32 11.54
CA TRP A 53 18.38 3.66 10.73
C TRP A 53 18.32 4.10 9.26
N LYS A 54 17.13 4.18 8.65
CA LYS A 54 16.99 4.69 7.27
C LYS A 54 17.57 6.10 7.13
N TRP A 55 17.27 7.01 8.07
CA TRP A 55 17.80 8.35 8.04
C TRP A 55 19.33 8.42 8.14
N SER A 56 19.97 7.41 8.72
CA SER A 56 21.43 7.30 8.68
C SER A 56 21.99 6.86 7.33
N GLN A 57 21.14 6.35 6.43
CA GLN A 57 21.53 5.84 5.11
C GLN A 57 21.18 6.78 3.96
N CYS A 58 20.26 7.74 4.16
CA CYS A 58 19.77 8.61 3.08
C CYS A 58 19.40 10.00 3.59
N ASN A 59 19.32 10.96 2.66
CA ASN A 59 18.92 12.34 2.95
C ASN A 59 17.43 12.59 2.65
N GLU A 60 16.81 11.74 1.89
CA GLU A 60 15.39 11.79 1.54
C GLU A 60 14.76 10.41 1.79
N LEU A 61 13.57 10.39 2.36
CA LEU A 61 12.87 9.17 2.71
C LEU A 61 11.39 9.30 2.38
N ILE A 62 10.95 8.46 1.47
CA ILE A 62 9.55 8.35 1.05
C ILE A 62 9.04 6.96 1.41
N ASN A 63 7.98 6.90 2.20
CA ASN A 63 7.26 5.65 2.48
C ASN A 63 6.05 5.53 1.55
N VAL A 64 5.90 4.39 0.88
CA VAL A 64 4.72 4.08 0.07
C VAL A 64 3.85 3.10 0.87
N LEU A 65 2.66 3.53 1.29
CA LEU A 65 1.82 2.80 2.24
C LEU A 65 0.35 2.72 1.77
N GLY A 66 -0.32 1.63 2.12
CA GLY A 66 -1.77 1.55 1.97
C GLY A 66 -2.50 2.58 2.84
N GLU A 67 -3.68 3.00 2.41
CA GLU A 67 -4.48 4.02 3.11
C GLU A 67 -4.88 3.63 4.55
N ASP A 68 -4.89 2.36 4.87
CA ASP A 68 -5.13 1.82 6.22
C ASP A 68 -4.00 2.13 7.21
N HIS A 69 -2.82 2.50 6.72
CA HIS A 69 -1.67 2.91 7.54
C HIS A 69 -1.62 4.43 7.81
N LYS A 70 -2.60 5.23 7.38
CA LYS A 70 -2.58 6.70 7.56
C LYS A 70 -2.36 7.13 9.00
N LEU A 71 -3.09 6.53 9.93
CA LEU A 71 -2.94 6.85 11.35
C LEU A 71 -1.56 6.46 11.88
N GLN A 72 -1.10 5.24 11.57
CA GLN A 72 0.22 4.77 12.02
C GLN A 72 1.34 5.65 11.46
N ALA A 73 1.28 6.04 10.19
CA ALA A 73 2.26 6.92 9.58
C ALA A 73 2.33 8.30 10.25
N GLN A 74 1.19 8.87 10.63
CA GLN A 74 1.13 10.11 11.40
C GLN A 74 1.74 9.94 12.80
N GLN A 75 1.41 8.86 13.49
CA GLN A 75 1.94 8.55 14.82
C GLN A 75 3.47 8.35 14.79
N VAL A 76 3.96 7.59 13.84
CA VAL A 76 5.42 7.39 13.64
C VAL A 76 6.11 8.71 13.31
N GLY A 77 5.54 9.50 12.39
CA GLY A 77 6.11 10.79 12.01
C GLY A 77 6.23 11.77 13.19
N LEU A 78 5.16 11.91 13.99
CA LEU A 78 5.17 12.75 15.20
C LEU A 78 6.18 12.25 16.24
N THR A 79 6.27 10.94 16.42
CA THR A 79 7.24 10.36 17.37
C THR A 79 8.69 10.59 16.92
N LEU A 80 8.96 10.50 15.61
CA LEU A 80 10.28 10.81 15.08
C LEU A 80 10.66 12.27 15.33
N GLU A 81 9.73 13.22 15.17
CA GLU A 81 9.94 14.64 15.49
C GLU A 81 10.25 14.85 16.98
N GLU A 82 9.56 14.16 17.90
CA GLU A 82 9.85 14.20 19.33
C GLU A 82 11.26 13.68 19.66
N LEU A 83 11.77 12.76 18.86
CA LEU A 83 13.14 12.26 18.98
C LEU A 83 14.18 13.12 18.25
N GLY A 84 13.79 14.29 17.72
CA GLY A 84 14.68 15.20 17.00
C GLY A 84 15.01 14.75 15.55
N GLU A 85 14.28 13.77 15.04
CA GLU A 85 14.46 13.28 13.68
C GLU A 85 13.50 13.99 12.71
N ARG A 86 13.78 13.88 11.42
CA ARG A 86 12.88 14.38 10.37
C ARG A 86 11.71 13.41 10.14
N ARG A 87 10.54 13.96 9.83
CA ARG A 87 9.40 13.17 9.39
C ARG A 87 9.65 12.67 7.97
N PRO A 88 9.42 11.38 7.67
CA PRO A 88 9.45 10.88 6.29
C PRO A 88 8.29 11.45 5.48
N GLU A 89 8.48 11.64 4.19
CA GLU A 89 7.38 11.83 3.26
C GLU A 89 6.60 10.52 3.10
N VAL A 90 5.27 10.62 2.95
CA VAL A 90 4.42 9.43 2.80
C VAL A 90 3.51 9.57 1.60
N MET A 91 3.60 8.62 0.70
CA MET A 91 2.67 8.44 -0.40
C MET A 91 1.68 7.33 -0.03
N PHE A 92 0.40 7.67 0.02
CA PHE A 92 -0.66 6.69 0.28
C PHE A 92 -1.28 6.20 -1.01
N TYR A 93 -1.62 4.90 -1.05
CA TYR A 93 -2.45 4.34 -2.11
C TYR A 93 -3.70 3.69 -1.54
N SER A 94 -4.79 3.84 -2.29
CA SER A 94 -6.07 3.23 -1.96
C SER A 94 -6.17 1.79 -2.47
N PHE A 95 -7.11 1.03 -1.90
CA PHE A 95 -7.36 -0.35 -2.32
C PHE A 95 -8.05 -0.42 -3.68
N ILE A 96 -7.57 -1.35 -4.50
CA ILE A 96 -8.27 -1.78 -5.70
C ILE A 96 -9.34 -2.79 -5.27
N LYS A 97 -10.55 -2.62 -5.76
CA LYS A 97 -11.67 -3.52 -5.52
C LYS A 97 -11.93 -4.39 -6.74
N LEU A 98 -12.40 -5.59 -6.52
CA LEU A 98 -12.98 -6.43 -7.57
C LEU A 98 -14.50 -6.25 -7.58
N PRO A 99 -15.20 -6.56 -8.71
CA PRO A 99 -16.67 -6.48 -8.79
C PRO A 99 -17.38 -7.28 -7.68
N GLU A 100 -16.81 -8.43 -7.28
CA GLU A 100 -17.33 -9.31 -6.22
C GLU A 100 -17.10 -8.76 -4.80
N GLY A 101 -16.43 -7.62 -4.65
CA GLY A 101 -16.17 -6.94 -3.38
C GLY A 101 -14.72 -6.92 -2.94
N LYS A 102 -14.49 -6.59 -1.65
CA LYS A 102 -13.13 -6.49 -1.11
C LYS A 102 -12.44 -7.84 -1.05
N MET A 103 -11.23 -7.89 -1.59
CA MET A 103 -10.31 -9.00 -1.33
C MET A 103 -10.06 -9.14 0.18
N SER A 104 -10.13 -10.36 0.68
CA SER A 104 -9.84 -10.65 2.09
C SER A 104 -9.12 -11.99 2.20
N THR A 105 -7.85 -11.94 2.58
CA THR A 105 -7.04 -13.13 2.88
C THR A 105 -7.68 -14.02 3.94
N ARG A 106 -8.38 -13.41 4.92
CA ARG A 106 -9.08 -14.15 5.99
C ARG A 106 -10.32 -14.90 5.50
N ARG A 107 -10.89 -14.53 4.37
CA ARG A 107 -12.09 -15.15 3.76
C ARG A 107 -11.78 -16.01 2.54
N GLY A 108 -10.50 -16.17 2.18
CA GLY A 108 -10.07 -16.94 1.02
C GLY A 108 -10.28 -16.24 -0.34
N ASN A 109 -10.81 -15.02 -0.36
CA ASN A 109 -10.97 -14.22 -1.59
C ASN A 109 -9.68 -13.39 -1.80
N VAL A 110 -8.66 -14.04 -2.32
CA VAL A 110 -7.39 -13.40 -2.70
C VAL A 110 -7.22 -13.62 -4.20
N VAL A 111 -6.91 -12.57 -4.93
CA VAL A 111 -6.44 -12.66 -6.32
C VAL A 111 -4.95 -12.43 -6.28
N PHE A 112 -4.20 -13.43 -6.70
CA PHE A 112 -2.76 -13.27 -6.85
C PHE A 112 -2.45 -12.46 -8.12
N MET A 113 -1.35 -11.73 -8.10
CA MET A 113 -0.94 -10.91 -9.25
C MET A 113 -0.66 -11.79 -10.47
N ASP A 114 -0.08 -12.95 -10.26
CA ASP A 114 0.23 -13.91 -11.34
C ASP A 114 -1.05 -14.40 -12.01
N ASP A 115 -2.08 -14.79 -11.23
CA ASP A 115 -3.38 -15.19 -11.75
C ASP A 115 -4.04 -14.06 -12.57
N LEU A 116 -3.95 -12.82 -12.06
CA LEU A 116 -4.48 -11.64 -12.74
C LEU A 116 -3.77 -11.39 -14.09
N LEU A 117 -2.45 -11.56 -14.15
CA LEU A 117 -1.68 -11.40 -15.38
C LEU A 117 -1.96 -12.52 -16.40
N GLU A 118 -2.09 -13.77 -15.92
CA GLU A 118 -2.48 -14.91 -16.77
C GLU A 118 -3.88 -14.72 -17.38
N GLU A 119 -4.84 -14.26 -16.57
CA GLU A 119 -6.19 -13.95 -17.03
C GLU A 119 -6.18 -12.79 -18.04
N ALA A 120 -5.38 -11.73 -17.80
CA ALA A 120 -5.21 -10.63 -18.74
C ALA A 120 -4.66 -11.10 -20.09
N GLN A 121 -3.68 -11.99 -20.07
CA GLN A 121 -3.09 -12.57 -21.27
C GLN A 121 -4.11 -13.42 -22.03
N ALA A 122 -4.89 -14.26 -21.32
CA ALA A 122 -5.94 -15.08 -21.94
C ALA A 122 -7.01 -14.22 -22.64
N HIS A 123 -7.48 -13.16 -21.98
CA HIS A 123 -8.42 -12.21 -22.59
C HIS A 123 -7.81 -11.49 -23.81
N ALA A 124 -6.52 -11.10 -23.73
CA ALA A 124 -5.84 -10.47 -24.86
C ALA A 124 -5.73 -11.42 -26.07
N VAL A 125 -5.51 -12.73 -25.84
CA VAL A 125 -5.52 -13.75 -26.90
C VAL A 125 -6.88 -13.81 -27.61
N GLU A 126 -7.97 -13.79 -26.84
CA GLU A 126 -9.33 -13.82 -27.42
C GLU A 126 -9.58 -12.62 -28.33
N VAL A 127 -9.24 -11.42 -27.85
CA VAL A 127 -9.38 -10.19 -28.64
C VAL A 127 -8.48 -10.20 -29.87
N LEU A 128 -7.24 -10.72 -29.76
CA LEU A 128 -6.32 -10.83 -30.89
C LEU A 128 -6.81 -11.81 -31.95
N LYS A 129 -7.38 -12.94 -31.57
CA LYS A 129 -7.99 -13.90 -32.55
C LYS A 129 -9.06 -13.27 -33.39
N GLU A 130 -9.85 -12.37 -32.82
CA GLU A 130 -10.91 -11.67 -33.56
C GLU A 130 -10.36 -10.57 -34.49
N ARG A 131 -9.36 -9.80 -33.98
CA ARG A 131 -8.85 -8.61 -34.69
C ARG A 131 -7.69 -8.92 -35.63
N ARG A 132 -6.90 -9.93 -35.34
CA ARG A 132 -5.68 -10.30 -36.06
C ARG A 132 -5.61 -11.83 -36.29
N PRO A 133 -6.54 -12.43 -37.03
CA PRO A 133 -6.54 -13.85 -37.33
C PRO A 133 -5.37 -14.28 -38.22
N ASP A 134 -4.62 -13.33 -38.75
CA ASP A 134 -3.41 -13.52 -39.58
C ASP A 134 -2.15 -13.86 -38.78
N LEU A 135 -2.15 -13.69 -37.47
CA LEU A 135 -0.98 -13.95 -36.62
C LEU A 135 -0.80 -15.47 -36.41
N ASP A 136 0.47 -15.87 -36.43
CA ASP A 136 0.84 -17.20 -35.96
C ASP A 136 0.74 -17.30 -34.42
N GLU A 137 0.76 -18.52 -33.91
CA GLU A 137 0.59 -18.78 -32.46
C GLU A 137 1.66 -18.14 -31.62
N ALA A 138 2.91 -18.12 -32.05
CA ALA A 138 4.02 -17.54 -31.31
C ALA A 138 3.91 -16.01 -31.26
N ALA A 139 3.61 -15.37 -32.38
CA ALA A 139 3.39 -13.93 -32.43
C ALA A 139 2.15 -13.53 -31.60
N MET A 140 1.07 -14.29 -31.66
CA MET A 140 -0.14 -14.06 -30.87
C MET A 140 0.15 -14.13 -29.37
N THR A 141 0.89 -15.14 -28.91
CA THR A 141 1.25 -15.29 -27.48
C THR A 141 2.10 -14.13 -27.01
N ASN A 142 3.15 -13.74 -27.75
CA ASN A 142 4.03 -12.63 -27.37
C ASN A 142 3.30 -11.29 -27.30
N ILE A 143 2.41 -11.02 -28.26
CA ILE A 143 1.62 -9.80 -28.28
C ILE A 143 0.60 -9.81 -27.13
N ALA A 144 -0.07 -10.95 -26.89
CA ALA A 144 -1.04 -11.06 -25.81
C ALA A 144 -0.42 -10.86 -24.43
N GLU A 145 0.78 -11.37 -24.19
CA GLU A 145 1.54 -11.13 -22.95
C GLU A 145 1.83 -9.64 -22.76
N ALA A 146 2.36 -8.98 -23.79
CA ALA A 146 2.68 -7.57 -23.75
C ALA A 146 1.42 -6.71 -23.55
N VAL A 147 0.36 -6.97 -24.28
CA VAL A 147 -0.91 -6.23 -24.22
C VAL A 147 -1.60 -6.45 -22.87
N GLY A 148 -1.75 -7.71 -22.44
CA GLY A 148 -2.40 -8.05 -21.17
C GLY A 148 -1.69 -7.42 -19.97
N THR A 149 -0.35 -7.55 -19.91
CA THR A 149 0.45 -6.92 -18.83
C THR A 149 0.34 -5.41 -18.87
N SER A 150 0.40 -4.80 -20.05
CA SER A 150 0.30 -3.34 -20.20
C SER A 150 -1.08 -2.84 -19.81
N ALA A 151 -2.15 -3.56 -20.15
CA ALA A 151 -3.52 -3.21 -19.80
C ALA A 151 -3.73 -3.18 -18.27
N VAL A 152 -3.27 -4.20 -17.56
CA VAL A 152 -3.32 -4.23 -16.09
C VAL A 152 -2.55 -3.07 -15.48
N ARG A 153 -1.30 -2.85 -15.91
CA ARG A 153 -0.45 -1.76 -15.42
C ARG A 153 -1.08 -0.39 -15.67
N PHE A 154 -1.53 -0.14 -16.89
CA PHE A 154 -2.14 1.15 -17.25
C PHE A 154 -3.43 1.39 -16.45
N ASN A 155 -4.29 0.40 -16.30
CA ASN A 155 -5.51 0.53 -15.53
C ASN A 155 -5.23 0.95 -14.07
N ILE A 156 -4.16 0.39 -13.47
CA ILE A 156 -3.75 0.75 -12.12
C ILE A 156 -3.16 2.17 -12.06
N ILE A 157 -2.24 2.52 -12.97
CA ILE A 157 -1.52 3.80 -12.90
C ILE A 157 -2.29 4.99 -13.50
N SER A 158 -3.35 4.75 -14.25
CA SER A 158 -4.21 5.80 -14.80
C SER A 158 -5.07 6.51 -13.74
N VAL A 159 -5.18 5.91 -12.56
CA VAL A 159 -5.93 6.46 -11.43
C VAL A 159 -4.97 7.05 -10.40
N SER A 160 -5.33 8.22 -9.83
CA SER A 160 -4.55 8.80 -8.72
C SER A 160 -4.40 7.78 -7.58
N PRO A 161 -3.19 7.63 -6.98
CA PRO A 161 -2.94 6.63 -5.94
C PRO A 161 -3.92 6.68 -4.78
N GLU A 162 -4.36 7.88 -4.39
CA GLU A 162 -5.30 8.06 -3.28
C GLU A 162 -6.76 7.73 -3.62
N LYS A 163 -7.06 7.50 -4.90
CA LYS A 163 -8.40 7.21 -5.38
C LYS A 163 -8.55 5.71 -5.64
N GLY A 164 -9.25 5.01 -4.75
CA GLY A 164 -9.62 3.62 -4.98
C GLY A 164 -10.56 3.47 -6.18
N PHE A 165 -10.43 2.36 -6.91
CA PHE A 165 -11.30 2.02 -8.03
C PHE A 165 -11.68 0.54 -8.02
N THR A 166 -12.68 0.19 -8.83
CA THR A 166 -13.05 -1.20 -9.07
C THR A 166 -12.45 -1.65 -10.40
N PHE A 167 -11.59 -2.66 -10.36
CA PHE A 167 -11.01 -3.25 -11.56
C PHE A 167 -12.07 -4.05 -12.32
N ARG A 168 -12.17 -3.83 -13.62
CA ARG A 168 -13.06 -4.58 -14.53
C ARG A 168 -12.31 -4.89 -15.80
N TRP A 169 -12.49 -6.11 -16.30
CA TRP A 169 -11.83 -6.55 -17.53
C TRP A 169 -12.27 -5.77 -18.75
N GLU A 170 -13.56 -5.42 -18.84
CA GLU A 170 -14.13 -4.64 -19.94
C GLU A 170 -13.45 -3.27 -20.05
N ASP A 171 -13.11 -2.65 -18.93
CA ASP A 171 -12.44 -1.35 -18.89
C ASP A 171 -10.94 -1.50 -19.19
N ALA A 172 -10.30 -2.55 -18.64
CA ALA A 172 -8.85 -2.74 -18.73
C ALA A 172 -8.39 -3.13 -20.14
N LEU A 173 -9.19 -3.90 -20.86
CA LEU A 173 -8.91 -4.39 -22.23
C LEU A 173 -9.75 -3.68 -23.29
N SER A 174 -10.33 -2.54 -22.98
CA SER A 174 -11.04 -1.73 -23.97
C SER A 174 -10.04 -1.13 -24.98
N PHE A 175 -10.41 -1.15 -26.27
CA PHE A 175 -9.67 -0.48 -27.35
C PHE A 175 -10.22 0.92 -27.68
N GLU A 176 -11.02 1.47 -26.79
CA GLU A 176 -11.53 2.83 -26.91
C GLU A 176 -10.54 3.86 -26.37
N ALA A 177 -10.75 5.14 -26.67
CA ALA A 177 -9.87 6.20 -26.23
C ALA A 177 -9.77 6.27 -24.69
N GLY A 178 -8.55 6.26 -24.17
CA GLY A 178 -8.25 6.31 -22.72
C GLY A 178 -7.97 4.95 -22.08
N SER A 179 -7.90 3.89 -22.88
CA SER A 179 -7.45 2.56 -22.46
C SER A 179 -6.00 2.28 -22.89
N ALA A 180 -5.38 1.22 -22.36
CA ALA A 180 -4.00 0.85 -22.68
C ALA A 180 -3.82 0.12 -24.00
N PRO A 181 -4.72 -0.79 -24.42
CA PRO A 181 -4.62 -1.52 -25.70
C PRO A 181 -4.77 -0.65 -26.91
#